data_91f14f9a1b46c162fb3a8a843603d23d
#
_entry.id   91f14f9a1b46c162fb3a8a843603d23d
#
_cell.length_a   1.000
_cell.length_b   1.000
_cell.length_c   1.000
_cell.angle_alpha   90.00
_cell.angle_beta   90.00
_cell.angle_gamma   90.00
#
_symmetry.space_group_name_H-M   'P 1'
#
loop_
_entity.id
_entity.type
_entity.pdbx_description
1 polymer ?
#
loop_
_entity_poly.entity_id
_entity_poly.type
_entity_poly.pdbx_seq_one_letter_code
_entity_poly.pdbx_strand_id
1 'polypeptide(L)'
;MVRTKLTDEVIFAFIDAVLPNDSESLQTLKQFLKANKTTEKKVEDEDAEKFKSDLPETEIYCYVVALMHMIETKDAASIQLSEICLQRLSSFNRRTLDAFAAKVYFYYSLAHERFGNIRDARQTLLALHRQATSRLDAIGQETTLNLLLRNYVSLKQYELAEQLRSKTVLPSSRSSAQQCRYLYYLGRIRTIQLEYMEAKECLTQALRKAPNNAAWGFKLTLTKWICIVRLLLGEIPERKFLSSPSEMRSKLMPYFELTSAVRAGDLHEFGLVVEEHKATFEKDN
;
A
#
# COMPACT_ATOMS: atom_id res chain seq x y z
N MET A 1 4.35 -14.77 9.12
CA MET A 1 4.12 -15.62 10.32
C MET A 1 4.19 -14.86 11.66
N VAL A 2 5.09 -13.89 11.87
CA VAL A 2 5.13 -13.10 13.12
C VAL A 2 3.90 -12.19 13.25
N ARG A 3 3.48 -11.55 12.17
CA ARG A 3 2.40 -10.57 12.13
C ARG A 3 1.05 -11.12 12.60
N THR A 4 0.74 -12.38 12.32
CA THR A 4 -0.52 -13.04 12.75
C THR A 4 -0.54 -13.47 14.21
N LYS A 5 0.58 -13.36 14.91
CA LYS A 5 0.72 -13.70 16.34
C LYS A 5 0.80 -12.48 17.26
N LEU A 6 0.71 -11.27 16.70
CA LEU A 6 0.73 -10.04 17.47
C LEU A 6 -0.64 -9.84 18.11
N THR A 7 -0.75 -10.17 19.40
CA THR A 7 -1.90 -9.86 20.25
C THR A 7 -1.65 -8.55 21.00
N ASP A 8 -2.71 -7.91 21.50
CA ASP A 8 -2.62 -6.65 22.26
C ASP A 8 -1.64 -6.79 23.43
N GLU A 9 -1.70 -7.92 24.14
CA GLU A 9 -0.83 -8.21 25.30
C GLU A 9 0.66 -8.27 24.92
N VAL A 10 0.98 -8.91 23.79
CA VAL A 10 2.37 -9.05 23.31
C VAL A 10 2.92 -7.69 22.88
N ILE A 11 2.12 -6.87 22.22
CA ILE A 11 2.52 -5.54 21.78
C ILE A 11 2.73 -4.63 23.00
N PHE A 12 1.83 -4.69 23.95
CA PHE A 12 1.91 -3.92 25.19
C PHE A 12 3.18 -4.29 25.99
N ALA A 13 3.43 -5.58 26.19
CA ALA A 13 4.64 -6.07 26.87
C ALA A 13 5.92 -5.64 26.12
N PHE A 14 5.91 -5.68 24.79
CA PHE A 14 7.01 -5.23 23.97
C PHE A 14 7.28 -3.72 24.14
N ILE A 15 6.24 -2.89 24.08
CA ILE A 15 6.35 -1.43 24.23
C ILE A 15 6.86 -1.06 25.62
N ASP A 16 6.37 -1.74 26.66
CA ASP A 16 6.76 -1.50 28.06
C ASP A 16 8.21 -1.92 28.34
N ALA A 17 8.69 -2.97 27.66
CA ALA A 17 10.07 -3.44 27.78
C ALA A 17 11.08 -2.53 27.03
N VAL A 18 10.65 -1.86 25.96
CA VAL A 18 11.56 -1.13 25.05
C VAL A 18 11.60 0.36 25.35
N LEU A 19 10.47 0.98 25.71
CA LEU A 19 10.40 2.41 25.97
C LEU A 19 10.69 2.75 27.44
N PRO A 20 11.36 3.90 27.72
CA PRO A 20 11.53 4.40 29.08
C PRO A 20 10.19 4.69 29.76
N ASN A 21 10.09 4.39 31.07
CA ASN A 21 8.84 4.55 31.81
C ASN A 21 8.31 5.99 31.85
N ASP A 22 9.17 6.97 31.74
CA ASP A 22 8.84 8.40 31.82
C ASP A 22 8.56 9.03 30.45
N SER A 23 8.54 8.22 29.34
CA SER A 23 8.32 8.76 28.02
C SER A 23 6.85 9.11 27.78
N GLU A 24 6.59 10.31 27.25
CA GLU A 24 5.27 10.78 26.82
C GLU A 24 4.67 9.82 25.77
N SER A 25 5.53 9.24 24.94
CA SER A 25 5.16 8.28 23.90
C SER A 25 4.62 6.96 24.47
N LEU A 26 5.15 6.50 25.60
CA LEU A 26 4.66 5.32 26.30
C LEU A 26 3.23 5.56 26.82
N GLN A 27 2.97 6.73 27.40
CA GLN A 27 1.66 7.08 27.92
C GLN A 27 0.61 7.17 26.80
N THR A 28 0.96 7.82 25.69
CA THR A 28 0.10 7.90 24.51
C THR A 28 -0.19 6.53 23.92
N LEU A 29 0.80 5.68 23.72
CA LEU A 29 0.59 4.34 23.19
C LEU A 29 -0.26 3.46 24.12
N LYS A 30 -0.09 3.59 25.44
CA LYS A 30 -0.93 2.89 26.44
C LYS A 30 -2.39 3.34 26.41
N GLN A 31 -2.68 4.59 26.10
CA GLN A 31 -4.05 5.09 25.96
C GLN A 31 -4.77 4.50 24.74
N PHE A 32 -4.06 4.35 23.63
CA PHE A 32 -4.64 3.83 22.38
C PHE A 32 -4.74 2.31 22.35
N LEU A 33 -3.73 1.63 22.83
CA LEU A 33 -3.78 0.18 23.02
C LEU A 33 -4.62 -0.08 24.27
N LYS A 34 -5.92 -0.22 24.14
CA LYS A 34 -6.88 -0.53 25.23
C LYS A 34 -6.39 -1.76 26.00
N ALA A 35 -5.44 -1.56 26.92
CA ALA A 35 -5.03 -2.58 27.85
C ALA A 35 -6.22 -2.86 28.78
N ASN A 36 -6.98 -3.91 28.47
CA ASN A 36 -7.85 -4.52 29.47
C ASN A 36 -7.01 -4.75 30.72
N LYS A 37 -7.40 -4.13 31.82
CA LYS A 37 -6.76 -4.11 33.14
C LYS A 37 -6.66 -5.49 33.81
N THR A 38 -6.37 -6.53 33.12
CA THR A 38 -6.28 -7.90 33.65
C THR A 38 -5.03 -8.58 33.10
N THR A 39 -3.92 -8.16 33.61
CA THR A 39 -2.77 -9.01 33.97
C THR A 39 -1.56 -8.10 34.20
N GLU A 40 -1.46 -7.57 35.43
CA GLU A 40 -0.17 -7.20 35.98
C GLU A 40 0.65 -8.49 36.17
N LYS A 41 1.11 -9.09 35.11
CA LYS A 41 2.33 -9.87 35.13
C LYS A 41 3.45 -8.88 34.94
N LYS A 42 3.88 -8.28 36.04
CA LYS A 42 5.21 -7.71 36.16
C LYS A 42 6.18 -8.81 35.77
N VAL A 43 6.75 -8.71 34.61
CA VAL A 43 7.97 -9.41 34.29
C VAL A 43 9.03 -8.70 35.12
N GLU A 44 9.21 -9.20 36.34
CA GLU A 44 10.34 -8.85 37.21
C GLU A 44 11.57 -9.57 36.67
N ASP A 45 12.07 -9.12 35.54
CA ASP A 45 13.35 -9.55 35.03
C ASP A 45 14.28 -8.34 35.08
N GLU A 46 15.35 -8.45 35.87
CA GLU A 46 16.48 -7.52 35.90
C GLU A 46 17.09 -7.28 34.52
N ASP A 47 16.80 -8.14 33.56
CA ASP A 47 17.17 -8.00 32.16
C ASP A 47 16.28 -7.02 31.37
N ALA A 48 15.08 -6.70 31.81
CA ALA A 48 14.18 -5.78 31.11
C ALA A 48 14.72 -4.34 31.06
N GLU A 49 15.47 -3.92 32.07
CA GLU A 49 16.10 -2.59 32.08
C GLU A 49 17.23 -2.45 31.04
N LYS A 50 17.86 -3.53 30.66
CA LYS A 50 18.95 -3.52 29.63
C LYS A 50 18.42 -3.25 28.21
N PHE A 51 17.14 -3.43 27.94
CA PHE A 51 16.54 -3.24 26.62
C PHE A 51 15.90 -1.86 26.44
N LYS A 52 15.76 -1.06 27.52
CA LYS A 52 15.19 0.29 27.42
C LYS A 52 16.09 1.19 26.60
N SER A 53 15.54 1.76 25.56
CA SER A 53 16.27 2.62 24.63
C SER A 53 15.54 3.94 24.45
N ASP A 54 16.27 5.04 24.64
CA ASP A 54 15.80 6.40 24.39
C ASP A 54 16.08 6.86 22.95
N LEU A 55 16.30 5.91 22.04
CA LEU A 55 16.55 6.21 20.64
C LEU A 55 15.24 6.54 19.90
N PRO A 56 15.21 7.65 19.13
CA PRO A 56 14.04 7.99 18.32
C PRO A 56 13.59 6.89 17.34
N GLU A 57 14.53 6.08 16.87
CA GLU A 57 14.29 4.96 15.98
C GLU A 57 13.40 3.88 16.65
N THR A 58 13.66 3.59 17.91
CA THR A 58 12.89 2.61 18.69
C THR A 58 11.50 3.15 19.01
N GLU A 59 11.40 4.43 19.36
CA GLU A 59 10.14 5.12 19.60
C GLU A 59 9.22 5.03 18.36
N ILE A 60 9.71 5.47 17.20
CA ILE A 60 8.94 5.43 15.95
C ILE A 60 8.61 4.00 15.54
N TYR A 61 9.50 3.03 15.80
CA TYR A 61 9.20 1.63 15.54
C TYR A 61 8.02 1.12 16.37
N CYS A 62 7.94 1.48 17.65
CA CYS A 62 6.80 1.15 18.51
C CYS A 62 5.49 1.73 17.98
N TYR A 63 5.49 3.00 17.52
CA TYR A 63 4.33 3.59 16.87
C TYR A 63 3.91 2.84 15.60
N VAL A 64 4.86 2.42 14.76
CA VAL A 64 4.57 1.66 13.54
C VAL A 64 3.94 0.30 13.87
N VAL A 65 4.43 -0.40 14.90
CA VAL A 65 3.88 -1.70 15.33
C VAL A 65 2.45 -1.51 15.88
N ALA A 66 2.23 -0.51 16.73
CA ALA A 66 0.91 -0.18 17.25
C ALA A 66 -0.08 0.19 16.13
N LEU A 67 0.32 1.06 15.18
CA LEU A 67 -0.50 1.43 14.03
C LEU A 67 -0.87 0.23 13.17
N MET A 68 0.11 -0.65 12.90
CA MET A 68 -0.13 -1.87 12.13
C MET A 68 -1.20 -2.74 12.79
N HIS A 69 -1.12 -2.91 14.09
CA HIS A 69 -2.06 -3.71 14.86
C HIS A 69 -3.47 -3.10 14.88
N MET A 70 -3.58 -1.79 15.21
CA MET A 70 -4.86 -1.08 15.23
C MET A 70 -5.58 -1.07 13.88
N ILE A 71 -4.83 -1.00 12.78
CA ILE A 71 -5.40 -1.10 11.44
C ILE A 71 -5.89 -2.53 11.15
N GLU A 72 -5.23 -3.56 11.66
CA GLU A 72 -5.67 -4.97 11.51
C GLU A 72 -6.91 -5.27 12.37
N THR A 73 -6.97 -4.76 13.58
CA THR A 73 -8.14 -4.86 14.48
C THR A 73 -9.31 -3.96 14.08
N LYS A 74 -9.11 -3.14 13.03
CA LYS A 74 -10.13 -2.21 12.50
C LYS A 74 -10.56 -1.14 13.51
N ASP A 75 -9.64 -0.61 14.28
CA ASP A 75 -9.91 0.49 15.20
C ASP A 75 -9.78 1.86 14.48
N ALA A 76 -10.84 2.67 14.54
CA ALA A 76 -10.87 4.00 13.94
C ALA A 76 -9.90 4.98 14.61
N ALA A 77 -9.53 4.75 15.87
CA ALA A 77 -8.54 5.55 16.58
C ALA A 77 -7.14 5.50 15.95
N SER A 78 -6.91 4.57 15.01
CA SER A 78 -5.68 4.50 14.21
C SER A 78 -5.39 5.78 13.41
N ILE A 79 -6.41 6.58 13.04
CA ILE A 79 -6.23 7.87 12.38
C ILE A 79 -5.53 8.84 13.33
N GLN A 80 -6.06 9.01 14.55
CA GLN A 80 -5.49 9.92 15.54
C GLN A 80 -4.06 9.52 15.93
N LEU A 81 -3.84 8.22 16.16
CA LEU A 81 -2.49 7.71 16.45
C LEU A 81 -1.52 7.97 15.30
N SER A 82 -1.97 7.85 14.05
CA SER A 82 -1.13 8.12 12.87
C SER A 82 -0.74 9.59 12.75
N GLU A 83 -1.63 10.52 13.12
CA GLU A 83 -1.35 11.97 13.15
C GLU A 83 -0.35 12.32 14.25
N ILE A 84 -0.51 11.77 15.46
CA ILE A 84 0.44 11.94 16.56
C ILE A 84 1.83 11.41 16.15
N CYS A 85 1.87 10.23 15.52
CA CYS A 85 3.12 9.66 15.02
C CYS A 85 3.80 10.56 13.96
N LEU A 86 3.04 11.18 13.06
CA LEU A 86 3.57 12.14 12.08
C LEU A 86 4.11 13.40 12.76
N GLN A 87 3.41 13.95 13.75
CA GLN A 87 3.87 15.10 14.53
C GLN A 87 5.18 14.77 15.25
N ARG A 88 5.24 13.63 15.90
CA ARG A 88 6.45 13.16 16.60
C ARG A 88 7.60 12.94 15.64
N LEU A 89 7.36 12.32 14.48
CA LEU A 89 8.36 12.12 13.44
C LEU A 89 8.93 13.45 12.93
N SER A 90 8.11 14.49 12.81
CA SER A 90 8.54 15.80 12.33
C SER A 90 9.47 16.53 13.32
N SER A 91 9.44 16.18 14.61
CA SER A 91 10.34 16.74 15.63
C SER A 91 11.78 16.23 15.51
N PHE A 92 11.98 15.08 14.84
CA PHE A 92 13.30 14.50 14.66
C PHE A 92 13.88 14.81 13.28
N ASN A 93 15.15 15.21 13.23
CA ASN A 93 15.85 15.47 11.98
C ASN A 93 17.02 14.49 11.80
N ARG A 94 16.69 13.21 11.62
CA ARG A 94 17.70 12.14 11.42
C ARG A 94 17.41 11.36 10.14
N ARG A 95 18.43 11.07 9.34
CA ARG A 95 18.30 10.28 8.12
C ARG A 95 18.05 8.78 8.38
N THR A 96 18.43 8.27 9.54
CA THR A 96 18.15 6.89 9.96
C THR A 96 16.65 6.60 10.06
N LEU A 97 15.83 7.66 10.27
CA LEU A 97 14.37 7.57 10.35
C LEU A 97 13.68 7.52 8.99
N ASP A 98 14.35 7.82 7.88
CA ASP A 98 13.71 7.91 6.55
C ASP A 98 12.98 6.61 6.16
N ALA A 99 13.58 5.45 6.47
CA ALA A 99 12.95 4.15 6.21
C ALA A 99 11.70 3.87 7.07
N PHE A 100 11.70 4.36 8.32
CA PHE A 100 10.54 4.26 9.22
C PHE A 100 9.48 5.28 8.84
N ALA A 101 9.88 6.49 8.47
CA ALA A 101 9.01 7.54 7.97
C ALA A 101 8.17 7.06 6.79
N ALA A 102 8.79 6.39 5.82
CA ALA A 102 8.09 5.81 4.68
C ALA A 102 7.01 4.80 5.09
N LYS A 103 7.25 4.02 6.16
CA LYS A 103 6.23 3.10 6.71
C LYS A 103 5.11 3.86 7.43
N VAL A 104 5.44 4.89 8.20
CA VAL A 104 4.45 5.76 8.85
C VAL A 104 3.54 6.39 7.79
N TYR A 105 4.09 6.96 6.71
CA TYR A 105 3.31 7.53 5.61
C TYR A 105 2.37 6.50 4.98
N PHE A 106 2.85 5.26 4.80
CA PHE A 106 2.03 4.19 4.28
C PHE A 106 0.85 3.84 5.21
N TYR A 107 1.11 3.68 6.52
CA TYR A 107 0.04 3.36 7.47
C TYR A 107 -0.91 4.52 7.70
N TYR A 108 -0.43 5.78 7.68
CA TYR A 108 -1.26 6.98 7.69
C TYR A 108 -2.25 6.99 6.52
N SER A 109 -1.76 6.80 5.30
CA SER A 109 -2.61 6.72 4.12
C SER A 109 -3.61 5.56 4.20
N LEU A 110 -3.18 4.40 4.71
CA LEU A 110 -4.02 3.21 4.85
C LEU A 110 -5.12 3.39 5.92
N ALA A 111 -4.82 4.08 7.04
CA ALA A 111 -5.81 4.42 8.06
C ALA A 111 -6.91 5.31 7.49
N HIS A 112 -6.55 6.37 6.77
CA HIS A 112 -7.54 7.24 6.09
C HIS A 112 -8.32 6.51 4.98
N GLU A 113 -7.72 5.55 4.30
CA GLU A 113 -8.40 4.74 3.28
C GLU A 113 -9.45 3.81 3.88
N ARG A 114 -9.20 3.28 5.09
CA ARG A 114 -10.09 2.29 5.74
C ARG A 114 -11.17 2.93 6.61
N PHE A 115 -10.85 3.98 7.33
CA PHE A 115 -11.68 4.54 8.40
C PHE A 115 -12.04 6.00 8.22
N GLY A 116 -11.33 6.72 7.36
CA GLY A 116 -11.54 8.14 7.14
C GLY A 116 -11.90 8.49 5.71
N ASN A 117 -11.64 9.73 5.37
CA ASN A 117 -11.81 10.21 4.03
C ASN A 117 -10.44 10.27 3.33
N ILE A 118 -10.30 9.55 2.24
CA ILE A 118 -9.06 9.53 1.44
C ILE A 118 -8.64 10.94 1.00
N ARG A 119 -9.60 11.85 0.82
CA ARG A 119 -9.33 13.24 0.40
C ARG A 119 -8.55 14.02 1.44
N ASP A 120 -8.84 13.80 2.72
CA ASP A 120 -8.22 14.56 3.82
C ASP A 120 -6.73 14.25 3.95
N ALA A 121 -6.33 13.00 3.71
CA ALA A 121 -4.93 12.59 3.69
C ALA A 121 -4.10 13.26 2.59
N ARG A 122 -4.73 13.78 1.52
CA ARG A 122 -4.04 14.30 0.34
C ARG A 122 -3.15 15.51 0.63
N GLN A 123 -3.67 16.48 1.37
CA GLN A 123 -2.93 17.72 1.68
C GLN A 123 -1.67 17.39 2.48
N THR A 124 -1.81 16.54 3.48
CA THR A 124 -0.68 16.07 4.31
C THR A 124 0.33 15.30 3.47
N LEU A 125 -0.11 14.37 2.62
CA LEU A 125 0.79 13.62 1.73
C LEU A 125 1.53 14.52 0.73
N LEU A 126 0.89 15.57 0.20
CA LEU A 126 1.55 16.56 -0.65
C LEU A 126 2.60 17.36 0.11
N ALA A 127 2.31 17.77 1.35
CA ALA A 127 3.27 18.47 2.21
C ALA A 127 4.47 17.56 2.51
N LEU A 128 4.22 16.30 2.88
CA LEU A 128 5.27 15.30 3.14
C LEU A 128 6.12 15.01 1.89
N HIS A 129 5.51 14.96 0.71
CA HIS A 129 6.26 14.79 -0.54
C HIS A 129 7.18 15.97 -0.83
N ARG A 130 6.72 17.21 -0.61
CA ARG A 130 7.54 18.41 -0.74
C ARG A 130 8.70 18.42 0.26
N GLN A 131 8.42 18.03 1.50
CA GLN A 131 9.44 17.90 2.55
C GLN A 131 10.48 16.85 2.19
N ALA A 132 10.08 15.66 1.73
CA ALA A 132 10.98 14.61 1.29
C ALA A 132 11.84 15.06 0.10
N THR A 133 11.27 15.85 -0.82
CA THR A 133 12.00 16.43 -1.96
C THR A 133 13.06 17.41 -1.49
N SER A 134 12.71 18.33 -0.56
CA SER A 134 13.65 19.30 -0.01
C SER A 134 14.79 18.66 0.79
N ARG A 135 14.51 17.53 1.47
CA ARG A 135 15.50 16.76 2.24
C ARG A 135 16.31 15.80 1.38
N LEU A 136 16.01 15.64 0.10
CA LEU A 136 16.58 14.63 -0.79
C LEU A 136 16.42 13.20 -0.23
N ASP A 137 15.29 12.92 0.41
CA ASP A 137 14.93 11.59 0.88
C ASP A 137 14.27 10.79 -0.24
N ALA A 138 15.04 9.96 -0.94
CA ALA A 138 14.56 9.16 -2.04
C ALA A 138 13.47 8.15 -1.63
N ILE A 139 13.58 7.55 -0.44
CA ILE A 139 12.63 6.55 0.06
C ILE A 139 11.28 7.21 0.37
N GLY A 140 11.30 8.35 1.05
CA GLY A 140 10.11 9.15 1.33
C GLY A 140 9.45 9.66 0.06
N GLN A 141 10.22 10.18 -0.92
CA GLN A 141 9.71 10.64 -2.22
C GLN A 141 8.97 9.53 -2.98
N GLU A 142 9.59 8.35 -3.13
CA GLU A 142 8.98 7.21 -3.82
C GLU A 142 7.68 6.76 -3.14
N THR A 143 7.71 6.67 -1.82
CA THR A 143 6.57 6.19 -1.05
C THR A 143 5.42 7.18 -1.12
N THR A 144 5.67 8.45 -0.87
CA THR A 144 4.64 9.50 -0.91
C THR A 144 4.07 9.69 -2.31
N LEU A 145 4.91 9.63 -3.36
CA LEU A 145 4.45 9.70 -4.74
C LEU A 145 3.50 8.53 -5.07
N ASN A 146 3.86 7.30 -4.72
CA ASN A 146 3.01 6.15 -4.94
C ASN A 146 1.69 6.20 -4.16
N LEU A 147 1.71 6.74 -2.94
CA LEU A 147 0.50 6.94 -2.13
C LEU A 147 -0.41 8.02 -2.71
N LEU A 148 0.16 9.11 -3.22
CA LEU A 148 -0.59 10.15 -3.92
C LEU A 148 -1.22 9.62 -5.22
N LEU A 149 -0.48 8.89 -6.04
CA LEU A 149 -1.01 8.26 -7.25
C LEU A 149 -2.13 7.26 -6.90
N ARG A 150 -1.96 6.45 -5.84
CA ARG A 150 -3.01 5.57 -5.33
C ARG A 150 -4.26 6.35 -4.94
N ASN A 151 -4.12 7.44 -4.22
CA ASN A 151 -5.21 8.30 -3.78
C ASN A 151 -5.98 8.88 -4.99
N TYR A 152 -5.28 9.44 -5.98
CA TYR A 152 -5.93 9.98 -7.18
C TYR A 152 -6.63 8.91 -8.01
N VAL A 153 -5.99 7.77 -8.22
CA VAL A 153 -6.55 6.65 -8.97
C VAL A 153 -7.78 6.07 -8.27
N SER A 154 -7.76 5.94 -6.93
CA SER A 154 -8.92 5.47 -6.15
C SER A 154 -10.11 6.41 -6.24
N LEU A 155 -9.87 7.72 -6.37
CA LEU A 155 -10.91 8.74 -6.55
C LEU A 155 -11.24 9.01 -8.03
N LYS A 156 -10.68 8.24 -8.97
CA LYS A 156 -10.85 8.39 -10.42
C LYS A 156 -10.44 9.78 -10.96
N GLN A 157 -9.52 10.47 -10.28
CA GLN A 157 -9.00 11.79 -10.65
C GLN A 157 -7.72 11.67 -11.50
N TYR A 158 -7.84 11.12 -12.69
CA TYR A 158 -6.70 10.77 -13.56
C TYR A 158 -5.95 11.98 -14.08
N GLU A 159 -6.63 13.10 -14.34
CA GLU A 159 -6.02 14.36 -14.80
C GLU A 159 -5.06 14.93 -13.74
N LEU A 160 -5.48 14.94 -12.47
CA LEU A 160 -4.63 15.40 -11.38
C LEU A 160 -3.45 14.45 -11.12
N ALA A 161 -3.65 13.14 -11.32
CA ALA A 161 -2.59 12.16 -11.24
C ALA A 161 -1.51 12.40 -12.32
N GLU A 162 -1.92 12.73 -13.54
CA GLU A 162 -1.00 13.05 -14.64
C GLU A 162 -0.29 14.38 -14.41
N GLN A 163 -0.99 15.41 -13.92
CA GLN A 163 -0.36 16.68 -13.53
C GLN A 163 0.69 16.49 -12.43
N LEU A 164 0.43 15.62 -11.46
CA LEU A 164 1.42 15.27 -10.44
C LEU A 164 2.62 14.57 -11.08
N ARG A 165 2.38 13.56 -11.91
CA ARG A 165 3.42 12.81 -12.61
C ARG A 165 4.32 13.72 -13.46
N SER A 166 3.75 14.63 -14.22
CA SER A 166 4.51 15.53 -15.10
C SER A 166 5.42 16.49 -14.33
N LYS A 167 5.04 16.84 -13.09
CA LYS A 167 5.81 17.75 -12.21
C LYS A 167 6.80 17.02 -11.31
N THR A 168 6.70 15.69 -11.19
CA THR A 168 7.53 14.89 -10.30
C THR A 168 8.33 13.86 -11.08
N VAL A 169 9.58 13.68 -10.70
CA VAL A 169 10.44 12.63 -11.26
C VAL A 169 10.57 11.54 -10.20
N LEU A 170 10.35 10.29 -10.60
CA LEU A 170 10.62 9.17 -9.70
C LEU A 170 12.14 9.12 -9.47
N PRO A 171 12.63 9.23 -8.24
CA PRO A 171 14.05 9.07 -7.97
C PRO A 171 14.52 7.66 -8.38
N SER A 172 15.82 7.50 -8.64
CA SER A 172 16.38 6.19 -8.98
C SER A 172 16.16 5.22 -7.81
N SER A 173 15.08 4.45 -7.91
CA SER A 173 14.60 3.60 -6.84
C SER A 173 15.47 2.36 -6.68
N ARG A 174 15.86 2.07 -5.44
CA ARG A 174 16.46 0.78 -5.06
C ARG A 174 15.40 -0.29 -4.77
N SER A 175 14.14 0.13 -4.56
CA SER A 175 13.06 -0.77 -4.18
C SER A 175 12.24 -1.23 -5.39
N SER A 176 12.43 -2.48 -5.83
CA SER A 176 11.61 -3.10 -6.88
C SER A 176 10.11 -3.02 -6.59
N ALA A 177 9.71 -3.10 -5.31
CA ALA A 177 8.32 -3.03 -4.91
C ALA A 177 7.71 -1.64 -5.17
N GLN A 178 8.45 -0.56 -4.92
CA GLN A 178 7.98 0.81 -5.18
C GLN A 178 7.93 1.08 -6.69
N GLN A 179 8.92 0.61 -7.45
CA GLN A 179 8.91 0.70 -8.91
C GLN A 179 7.71 -0.04 -9.53
N CYS A 180 7.42 -1.25 -9.04
CA CYS A 180 6.24 -2.01 -9.48
C CYS A 180 4.94 -1.24 -9.27
N ARG A 181 4.76 -0.64 -8.09
CA ARG A 181 3.57 0.14 -7.77
C ARG A 181 3.45 1.37 -8.67
N TYR A 182 4.55 2.09 -8.85
CA TYR A 182 4.60 3.25 -9.72
C TYR A 182 4.21 2.90 -11.16
N LEU A 183 4.83 1.87 -11.74
CA LEU A 183 4.53 1.40 -13.10
C LEU A 183 3.07 0.93 -13.25
N TYR A 184 2.50 0.32 -12.20
CA TYR A 184 1.09 -0.06 -12.19
C TYR A 184 0.17 1.17 -12.25
N TYR A 185 0.39 2.18 -11.39
CA TYR A 185 -0.44 3.39 -11.42
C TYR A 185 -0.27 4.16 -12.73
N LEU A 186 0.97 4.26 -13.23
CA LEU A 186 1.26 4.87 -14.52
C LEU A 186 0.52 4.15 -15.65
N GLY A 187 0.59 2.81 -15.69
CA GLY A 187 -0.12 2.02 -16.69
C GLY A 187 -1.64 2.22 -16.65
N ARG A 188 -2.23 2.33 -15.45
CA ARG A 188 -3.67 2.66 -15.31
C ARG A 188 -4.01 4.05 -15.83
N ILE A 189 -3.21 5.06 -15.50
CA ILE A 189 -3.41 6.44 -15.97
C ILE A 189 -3.33 6.47 -17.50
N ARG A 190 -2.29 5.85 -18.11
CA ARG A 190 -2.12 5.77 -19.56
C ARG A 190 -3.26 5.03 -20.27
N THR A 191 -3.79 3.97 -19.64
CA THR A 191 -4.96 3.26 -20.19
C THR A 191 -6.17 4.18 -20.31
N ILE A 192 -6.44 5.01 -19.30
CA ILE A 192 -7.56 5.95 -19.32
C ILE A 192 -7.32 7.10 -20.31
N GLN A 193 -6.06 7.48 -20.54
CA GLN A 193 -5.66 8.47 -21.53
C GLN A 193 -5.66 7.93 -22.98
N LEU A 194 -6.03 6.65 -23.16
CA LEU A 194 -6.08 5.94 -24.45
C LEU A 194 -4.68 5.67 -25.05
N GLU A 195 -3.61 5.84 -24.28
CA GLU A 195 -2.23 5.54 -24.68
C GLU A 195 -1.90 4.05 -24.41
N TYR A 196 -2.59 3.17 -25.13
CA TYR A 196 -2.58 1.72 -24.84
C TYR A 196 -1.21 1.06 -25.03
N MET A 197 -0.38 1.54 -25.97
CA MET A 197 0.96 0.98 -26.19
C MET A 197 1.85 1.22 -24.96
N GLU A 198 1.94 2.47 -24.48
CA GLU A 198 2.71 2.81 -23.28
C GLU A 198 2.14 2.14 -22.03
N ALA A 199 0.80 2.07 -21.93
CA ALA A 199 0.15 1.38 -20.83
C ALA A 199 0.54 -0.10 -20.78
N LYS A 200 0.53 -0.81 -21.90
CA LYS A 200 0.96 -2.21 -22.03
C LYS A 200 2.41 -2.39 -21.59
N GLU A 201 3.31 -1.51 -22.02
CA GLU A 201 4.72 -1.57 -21.64
C GLU A 201 4.90 -1.39 -20.14
N CYS A 202 4.28 -0.35 -19.54
CA CYS A 202 4.35 -0.08 -18.10
C CYS A 202 3.80 -1.25 -17.27
N LEU A 203 2.62 -1.78 -17.62
CA LEU A 203 2.01 -2.89 -16.91
C LEU A 203 2.82 -4.19 -17.05
N THR A 204 3.37 -4.45 -18.23
CA THR A 204 4.23 -5.63 -18.47
C THR A 204 5.53 -5.54 -17.69
N GLN A 205 6.15 -4.35 -17.65
CA GLN A 205 7.34 -4.11 -16.83
C GLN A 205 7.03 -4.28 -15.34
N ALA A 206 5.88 -3.80 -14.87
CA ALA A 206 5.43 -4.00 -13.49
C ALA A 206 5.30 -5.49 -13.17
N LEU A 207 4.70 -6.28 -14.06
CA LEU A 207 4.56 -7.72 -13.88
C LEU A 207 5.92 -8.45 -13.82
N ARG A 208 6.88 -8.06 -14.64
CA ARG A 208 8.24 -8.62 -14.66
C ARG A 208 9.01 -8.32 -13.37
N LYS A 209 8.81 -7.12 -12.79
CA LYS A 209 9.45 -6.71 -11.53
C LYS A 209 8.76 -7.23 -10.29
N ALA A 210 7.54 -7.75 -10.41
CA ALA A 210 6.79 -8.31 -9.28
C ALA A 210 7.45 -9.60 -8.77
N PRO A 211 7.47 -9.84 -7.44
CA PRO A 211 8.11 -11.02 -6.87
C PRO A 211 7.42 -12.32 -7.33
N ASN A 212 8.18 -13.37 -7.63
CA ASN A 212 7.63 -14.58 -8.22
C ASN A 212 6.65 -15.33 -7.30
N ASN A 213 6.97 -15.45 -6.02
CA ASN A 213 6.22 -16.29 -5.07
C ASN A 213 5.41 -15.50 -4.05
N ALA A 214 5.14 -14.21 -4.31
CA ALA A 214 4.39 -13.35 -3.40
C ALA A 214 3.49 -12.37 -4.17
N ALA A 215 2.66 -11.64 -3.43
CA ALA A 215 1.80 -10.58 -3.95
C ALA A 215 0.83 -11.06 -5.06
N TRP A 216 0.24 -12.24 -4.89
CA TRP A 216 -0.71 -12.83 -5.85
C TRP A 216 -1.86 -11.91 -6.22
N GLY A 217 -2.42 -11.16 -5.24
CA GLY A 217 -3.47 -10.20 -5.50
C GLY A 217 -3.04 -9.07 -6.45
N PHE A 218 -1.82 -8.55 -6.27
CA PHE A 218 -1.27 -7.52 -7.14
C PHE A 218 -1.02 -8.03 -8.57
N LYS A 219 -0.44 -9.23 -8.70
CA LYS A 219 -0.24 -9.89 -9.99
C LYS A 219 -1.57 -10.15 -10.71
N LEU A 220 -2.57 -10.61 -9.97
CA LEU A 220 -3.92 -10.80 -10.50
C LEU A 220 -4.47 -9.52 -11.11
N THR A 221 -4.40 -8.40 -10.37
CA THR A 221 -4.85 -7.10 -10.85
C THR A 221 -4.05 -6.66 -12.10
N LEU A 222 -2.73 -6.82 -12.10
CA LEU A 222 -1.90 -6.53 -13.28
C LEU A 222 -2.31 -7.37 -14.48
N THR A 223 -2.52 -8.68 -14.30
CA THR A 223 -2.89 -9.59 -15.39
C THR A 223 -4.24 -9.21 -15.99
N LYS A 224 -5.23 -8.83 -15.17
CA LYS A 224 -6.52 -8.33 -15.62
C LYS A 224 -6.38 -7.08 -16.49
N TRP A 225 -5.62 -6.08 -16.03
CA TRP A 225 -5.38 -4.85 -16.79
C TRP A 225 -4.60 -5.09 -18.09
N ILE A 226 -3.57 -5.93 -18.06
CA ILE A 226 -2.80 -6.30 -19.27
C ILE A 226 -3.72 -7.00 -20.28
N CYS A 227 -4.59 -7.89 -19.83
CA CYS A 227 -5.55 -8.57 -20.71
C CYS A 227 -6.45 -7.57 -21.44
N ILE A 228 -7.07 -6.64 -20.71
CA ILE A 228 -7.95 -5.61 -21.30
C ILE A 228 -7.17 -4.73 -22.27
N VAL A 229 -6.00 -4.22 -21.88
CA VAL A 229 -5.18 -3.34 -22.72
C VAL A 229 -4.74 -4.04 -24.01
N ARG A 230 -4.37 -5.32 -23.96
CA ARG A 230 -4.05 -6.10 -25.16
C ARG A 230 -5.25 -6.26 -26.08
N LEU A 231 -6.42 -6.58 -25.54
CA LEU A 231 -7.66 -6.68 -26.34
C LEU A 231 -8.00 -5.35 -27.00
N LEU A 232 -7.82 -4.22 -26.32
CA LEU A 232 -8.01 -2.87 -26.89
C LEU A 232 -7.00 -2.55 -28.01
N LEU A 233 -5.81 -3.12 -27.97
CA LEU A 233 -4.80 -3.04 -29.04
C LEU A 233 -5.06 -4.01 -30.20
N GLY A 234 -6.08 -4.87 -30.11
CA GLY A 234 -6.35 -5.95 -31.07
C GLY A 234 -5.43 -7.17 -30.89
N GLU A 235 -4.66 -7.23 -29.80
CA GLU A 235 -3.81 -8.37 -29.48
C GLU A 235 -4.55 -9.37 -28.63
N ILE A 236 -4.63 -10.63 -29.05
CA ILE A 236 -5.28 -11.69 -28.29
C ILE A 236 -4.26 -12.34 -27.36
N PRO A 237 -4.46 -12.25 -26.01
CA PRO A 237 -3.55 -12.88 -25.06
C PRO A 237 -3.48 -14.40 -25.24
N GLU A 238 -2.28 -14.97 -25.00
CA GLU A 238 -2.10 -16.42 -25.01
C GLU A 238 -2.88 -17.09 -23.87
N ARG A 239 -3.40 -18.30 -24.11
CA ARG A 239 -4.13 -19.07 -23.08
C ARG A 239 -3.27 -19.31 -21.84
N LYS A 240 -1.97 -19.58 -22.02
CA LYS A 240 -1.02 -19.79 -20.91
C LYS A 240 -0.91 -18.56 -19.99
N PHE A 241 -1.02 -17.35 -20.53
CA PHE A 241 -0.94 -16.11 -19.74
C PHE A 241 -2.06 -15.99 -18.71
N LEU A 242 -3.26 -16.45 -19.04
CA LEU A 242 -4.45 -16.39 -18.16
C LEU A 242 -4.62 -17.65 -17.30
N SER A 243 -4.00 -18.77 -17.65
CA SER A 243 -4.12 -20.04 -16.93
C SER A 243 -3.04 -20.28 -15.91
N SER A 244 -1.95 -19.52 -15.92
CA SER A 244 -0.81 -19.68 -15.03
C SER A 244 -0.66 -18.45 -14.11
N PRO A 245 -0.45 -18.64 -12.81
CA PRO A 245 -0.48 -19.89 -12.02
C PRO A 245 -1.89 -20.37 -11.68
N SER A 246 -2.00 -21.64 -11.30
CA SER A 246 -3.29 -22.30 -10.99
C SER A 246 -4.14 -21.59 -9.93
N GLU A 247 -3.48 -20.95 -8.96
CA GLU A 247 -4.12 -20.21 -7.86
C GLU A 247 -4.92 -18.97 -8.32
N MET A 248 -4.56 -18.37 -9.46
CA MET A 248 -5.26 -17.21 -10.01
C MET A 248 -6.34 -17.59 -11.04
N ARG A 249 -6.35 -18.84 -11.50
CA ARG A 249 -7.19 -19.30 -12.62
C ARG A 249 -8.67 -19.03 -12.40
N SER A 250 -9.20 -19.34 -11.22
CA SER A 250 -10.61 -19.13 -10.90
C SER A 250 -11.04 -17.66 -10.98
N LYS A 251 -10.15 -16.75 -10.56
CA LYS A 251 -10.39 -15.31 -10.56
C LYS A 251 -10.15 -14.66 -11.93
N LEU A 252 -9.44 -15.34 -12.84
CA LEU A 252 -9.20 -14.91 -14.22
C LEU A 252 -10.17 -15.53 -15.20
N MET A 253 -11.07 -16.44 -14.76
CA MET A 253 -12.01 -17.11 -15.63
C MET A 253 -12.87 -16.15 -16.48
N PRO A 254 -13.46 -15.07 -15.95
CA PRO A 254 -14.21 -14.11 -16.74
C PRO A 254 -13.40 -13.48 -17.88
N TYR A 255 -12.13 -13.19 -17.62
CA TYR A 255 -11.23 -12.63 -18.62
C TYR A 255 -10.78 -13.66 -19.67
N PHE A 256 -10.71 -14.92 -19.28
CA PHE A 256 -10.42 -16.02 -20.19
C PHE A 256 -11.60 -16.24 -21.16
N GLU A 257 -12.81 -16.26 -20.68
CA GLU A 257 -14.02 -16.38 -21.49
C GLU A 257 -14.17 -15.20 -22.45
N LEU A 258 -13.98 -13.96 -21.93
CA LEU A 258 -13.96 -12.75 -22.75
C LEU A 258 -12.92 -12.86 -23.90
N THR A 259 -11.69 -13.29 -23.57
CA THR A 259 -10.63 -13.49 -24.58
C THR A 259 -10.97 -14.59 -25.57
N SER A 260 -11.68 -15.62 -25.14
CA SER A 260 -12.13 -16.73 -26.00
C SER A 260 -13.20 -16.26 -27.00
N ALA A 261 -14.17 -15.50 -26.55
CA ALA A 261 -15.22 -14.91 -27.40
C ALA A 261 -14.62 -13.95 -28.46
N VAL A 262 -13.66 -13.09 -28.04
CA VAL A 262 -12.93 -12.19 -28.97
C VAL A 262 -12.13 -13.01 -29.99
N ARG A 263 -11.50 -14.12 -29.56
CA ARG A 263 -10.74 -15.00 -30.47
C ARG A 263 -11.61 -15.69 -31.50
N ALA A 264 -12.83 -16.10 -31.11
CA ALA A 264 -13.82 -16.69 -32.01
C ALA A 264 -14.44 -15.65 -32.95
N GLY A 265 -14.43 -14.37 -32.57
CA GLY A 265 -15.09 -13.29 -33.30
C GLY A 265 -16.60 -13.29 -33.15
N ASP A 266 -17.12 -13.96 -32.12
CA ASP A 266 -18.56 -14.08 -31.86
C ASP A 266 -19.01 -12.92 -30.96
N LEU A 267 -19.76 -11.97 -31.58
CA LEU A 267 -20.30 -10.80 -30.86
C LEU A 267 -21.42 -11.18 -29.90
N HIS A 268 -22.17 -12.24 -30.18
CA HIS A 268 -23.26 -12.70 -29.31
C HIS A 268 -22.69 -13.31 -28.03
N GLU A 269 -21.74 -14.23 -28.17
CA GLU A 269 -21.01 -14.82 -27.01
C GLU A 269 -20.30 -13.74 -26.19
N PHE A 270 -19.67 -12.76 -26.84
CA PHE A 270 -19.05 -11.61 -26.16
C PHE A 270 -20.07 -10.84 -25.30
N GLY A 271 -21.26 -10.54 -25.85
CA GLY A 271 -22.32 -9.86 -25.11
C GLY A 271 -22.80 -10.66 -23.89
N LEU A 272 -23.00 -11.96 -24.03
CA LEU A 272 -23.40 -12.85 -22.93
C LEU A 272 -22.35 -12.88 -21.80
N VAL A 273 -21.09 -13.03 -22.14
CA VAL A 273 -19.97 -13.04 -21.16
C VAL A 273 -19.88 -11.71 -20.40
N VAL A 274 -20.07 -10.58 -21.10
CA VAL A 274 -20.04 -9.25 -20.45
C VAL A 274 -21.21 -9.08 -19.50
N GLU A 275 -22.42 -9.54 -19.86
CA GLU A 275 -23.59 -9.47 -18.99
C GLU A 275 -23.47 -10.40 -17.78
N GLU A 276 -23.04 -11.64 -17.96
CA GLU A 276 -22.88 -12.62 -16.91
C GLU A 276 -21.84 -12.16 -15.85
N HIS A 277 -20.72 -11.59 -16.30
CA HIS A 277 -19.62 -11.18 -15.41
C HIS A 277 -19.59 -9.67 -15.12
N LYS A 278 -20.68 -8.94 -15.42
CA LYS A 278 -20.78 -7.49 -15.25
C LYS A 278 -20.34 -7.02 -13.85
N ALA A 279 -20.87 -7.65 -12.80
CA ALA A 279 -20.54 -7.30 -11.42
C ALA A 279 -19.03 -7.46 -11.10
N THR A 280 -18.38 -8.45 -11.72
CA THR A 280 -16.94 -8.69 -11.54
C THR A 280 -16.13 -7.61 -12.26
N PHE A 281 -16.49 -7.26 -13.48
CA PHE A 281 -15.80 -6.23 -14.25
C PHE A 281 -15.98 -4.83 -13.64
N GLU A 282 -17.17 -4.51 -13.13
CA GLU A 282 -17.42 -3.24 -12.42
C GLU A 282 -16.62 -3.13 -11.13
N LYS A 283 -16.45 -4.23 -10.39
CA LYS A 283 -15.64 -4.25 -9.16
C LYS A 283 -14.16 -4.10 -9.41
N ASP A 284 -13.67 -4.58 -10.54
CA ASP A 284 -12.27 -4.57 -10.91
C ASP A 284 -11.79 -3.22 -11.50
N ASN A 285 -12.74 -2.30 -11.79
CA ASN A 285 -12.48 -1.02 -12.46
C ASN A 285 -12.12 0.13 -11.47
#